data_79005f4910d6028fe34ab5c81c940efe
#
_entry.id   79005f4910d6028fe34ab5c81c940efe
#
_cell.length_a   1.000
_cell.length_b   1.000
_cell.length_c   1.000
_cell.angle_alpha   90.00
_cell.angle_beta   90.00
_cell.angle_gamma   90.00
#
_symmetry.space_group_name_H-M   'P 1'
#
loop_
_entity.id
_entity.type
_entity.pdbx_description
1 polymer ?
#
loop_
_entity_poly.entity_id
_entity_poly.type
_entity_poly.pdbx_seq_one_letter_code
_entity_poly.pdbx_strand_id
1 'polypeptide(L)'
;MLFRSNAYNFGPNPEDTLTVEQMTALATDIWGIGKYRVEQNLSAPHEAGLLKLDISLAKAELGWKPAMNAREALELTLQWYKTYYQDKGFISDLTEQQIQYFFSK
;
A
#
# COMPACT_ATOMS: atom_id res chain seq x y z
N MET A 1 -31.88 9.17 8.33
CA MET A 1 -30.68 8.45 7.87
C MET A 1 -30.02 7.74 9.04
N LEU A 2 -29.84 6.46 8.90
CA LEU A 2 -29.15 5.70 9.92
C LEU A 2 -27.65 5.70 9.62
N PHE A 3 -26.86 6.21 10.55
CA PHE A 3 -25.42 6.10 10.47
C PHE A 3 -25.02 4.68 10.87
N ARG A 4 -24.37 3.98 9.97
CA ARG A 4 -23.75 2.70 10.28
C ARG A 4 -22.28 2.95 10.56
N SER A 5 -21.91 2.72 11.81
CA SER A 5 -20.49 2.78 12.19
C SER A 5 -19.91 1.39 12.02
N ASN A 6 -19.45 1.08 10.82
CA ASN A 6 -18.82 -0.20 10.51
C ASN A 6 -17.33 -0.02 10.30
N ALA A 7 -16.61 -1.11 10.53
CA ALA A 7 -15.20 -1.15 10.18
C ALA A 7 -15.05 -1.59 8.72
N TYR A 8 -14.16 -0.94 8.00
CA TYR A 8 -13.91 -1.25 6.59
C TYR A 8 -12.43 -1.51 6.35
N ASN A 9 -12.15 -2.43 5.45
CA ASN A 9 -10.81 -2.63 4.94
C ASN A 9 -10.67 -1.90 3.61
N PHE A 10 -9.53 -1.23 3.44
CA PHE A 10 -9.18 -0.55 2.20
C PHE A 10 -7.88 -1.16 1.68
N GLY A 11 -7.85 -1.49 0.42
CA GLY A 11 -6.70 -2.12 -0.17
C GLY A 11 -6.83 -2.22 -1.68
N PRO A 12 -5.87 -2.86 -2.34
CA PRO A 12 -5.94 -3.03 -3.79
C PRO A 12 -7.04 -4.02 -4.18
N ASN A 13 -7.42 -3.98 -5.46
CA ASN A 13 -8.34 -4.98 -6.00
C ASN A 13 -7.75 -6.39 -5.87
N PRO A 14 -8.60 -7.43 -5.74
CA PRO A 14 -8.10 -8.80 -5.59
C PRO A 14 -7.15 -9.25 -6.69
N GLU A 15 -7.36 -8.81 -7.92
CA GLU A 15 -6.51 -9.16 -9.05
C GLU A 15 -5.16 -8.41 -9.04
N ASP A 16 -5.01 -7.43 -8.17
CA ASP A 16 -3.81 -6.60 -8.06
C ASP A 16 -3.06 -6.91 -6.76
N THR A 17 -3.15 -8.13 -6.28
CA THR A 17 -2.53 -8.53 -5.02
C THR A 17 -1.09 -8.97 -5.24
N LEU A 18 -0.19 -8.49 -4.39
CA LEU A 18 1.22 -8.86 -4.40
C LEU A 18 1.53 -9.82 -3.27
N THR A 19 2.45 -10.76 -3.50
CA THR A 19 3.01 -11.55 -2.42
C THR A 19 3.95 -10.68 -1.58
N VAL A 20 4.27 -11.12 -0.37
CA VAL A 20 5.24 -10.42 0.49
C VAL A 20 6.58 -10.32 -0.23
N GLU A 21 7.01 -11.38 -0.91
CA GLU A 21 8.26 -11.38 -1.66
C GLU A 21 8.22 -10.36 -2.81
N GLN A 22 7.13 -10.33 -3.58
CA GLN A 22 6.98 -9.37 -4.67
C GLN A 22 6.99 -7.94 -4.16
N MET A 23 6.31 -7.67 -3.07
CA MET A 23 6.27 -6.35 -2.47
C MET A 23 7.65 -5.93 -1.95
N THR A 24 8.37 -6.83 -1.31
CA THR A 24 9.71 -6.56 -0.80
C THR A 24 10.69 -6.28 -1.93
N ALA A 25 10.64 -7.09 -2.98
CA ALA A 25 11.49 -6.89 -4.16
C ALA A 25 11.22 -5.53 -4.81
N LEU A 26 9.95 -5.17 -4.96
CA LEU A 26 9.56 -3.89 -5.53
C LEU A 26 9.99 -2.73 -4.63
N ALA A 27 9.84 -2.88 -3.33
CA ALA A 27 10.24 -1.85 -2.37
C ALA A 27 11.74 -1.59 -2.39
N THR A 28 12.56 -2.64 -2.43
CA THR A 28 14.03 -2.48 -2.52
C THR A 28 14.44 -1.85 -3.83
N ASP A 29 13.76 -2.18 -4.92
CA ASP A 29 14.02 -1.60 -6.23
C ASP A 29 13.69 -0.10 -6.24
N ILE A 30 12.53 0.27 -5.71
CA ILE A 30 12.08 1.67 -5.64
C ILE A 30 13.00 2.49 -4.73
N TRP A 31 13.35 1.93 -3.57
CA TRP A 31 14.21 2.62 -2.62
C TRP A 31 15.62 2.84 -3.17
N GLY A 32 16.09 1.90 -3.98
CA GLY A 32 17.39 2.00 -4.64
C GLY A 32 18.56 1.42 -3.86
N ILE A 33 18.40 1.18 -2.59
CA ILE A 33 19.40 0.52 -1.74
C ILE A 33 18.70 -0.46 -0.81
N GLY A 34 19.43 -1.48 -0.41
CA GLY A 34 18.89 -2.47 0.48
C GLY A 34 18.84 -3.84 -0.18
N LYS A 35 18.73 -4.86 0.66
CA LYS A 35 18.67 -6.25 0.24
C LYS A 35 17.63 -6.97 1.09
N TYR A 36 17.06 -8.00 0.53
CA TYR A 36 16.16 -8.88 1.27
C TYR A 36 16.59 -10.32 1.06
N ARG A 37 16.15 -11.18 1.97
CA ARG A 37 16.40 -12.61 1.90
C ARG A 37 15.11 -13.35 2.18
N VAL A 38 14.82 -14.32 1.34
CA VAL A 38 13.67 -15.21 1.57
C VAL A 38 14.11 -16.29 2.55
N GLU A 39 13.46 -16.34 3.70
CA GLU A 39 13.70 -17.38 4.70
C GLU A 39 12.46 -18.27 4.76
N GLN A 40 12.67 -19.57 4.55
CA GLN A 40 11.64 -20.57 4.75
C GLN A 40 11.89 -21.27 6.07
N ASN A 41 11.04 -21.02 7.03
CA ASN A 41 11.08 -21.68 8.32
C ASN A 41 9.88 -22.60 8.45
N LEU A 42 10.12 -23.90 8.25
CA LEU A 42 9.05 -24.90 8.28
C LEU A 42 8.45 -25.11 9.66
N SER A 43 9.11 -24.65 10.72
CA SER A 43 8.59 -24.73 12.08
C SER A 43 7.84 -23.48 12.53
N ALA A 44 7.88 -22.41 11.74
CA ALA A 44 7.16 -21.19 12.04
C ALA A 44 5.68 -21.32 11.68
N PRO A 45 4.79 -20.57 12.35
CA PRO A 45 3.39 -20.52 11.92
C PRO A 45 3.30 -20.14 10.46
N HIS A 46 2.42 -20.81 9.74
CA HIS A 46 2.23 -20.53 8.32
C HIS A 46 1.54 -19.19 8.14
N GLU A 47 2.20 -18.26 7.47
CA GLU A 47 1.60 -17.01 7.04
C GLU A 47 1.18 -17.14 5.57
N ALA A 48 0.05 -16.51 5.24
CA ALA A 48 -0.37 -16.45 3.85
C ALA A 48 0.70 -15.74 3.02
N GLY A 49 1.07 -16.30 1.87
CA GLY A 49 2.04 -15.70 0.97
C GLY A 49 1.56 -14.42 0.31
N LEU A 50 0.27 -14.08 0.46
CA LEU A 50 -0.35 -12.91 -0.13
C LEU A 50 -0.77 -11.94 0.96
N LEU A 51 -0.43 -10.66 0.77
CA LEU A 51 -1.00 -9.57 1.57
C LEU A 51 -2.32 -9.18 0.92
N LYS A 52 -3.42 -9.67 1.52
CA LYS A 52 -4.73 -9.49 0.91
C LYS A 52 -5.75 -9.07 1.95
N LEU A 53 -6.40 -7.95 1.69
CA LEU A 53 -7.55 -7.49 2.46
C LEU A 53 -8.81 -7.69 1.64
N ASP A 54 -9.89 -8.08 2.31
CA ASP A 54 -11.19 -8.15 1.65
C ASP A 54 -11.83 -6.76 1.71
N ILE A 55 -11.95 -6.12 0.54
CA ILE A 55 -12.49 -4.78 0.40
C ILE A 55 -13.95 -4.77 -0.07
N SER A 56 -14.60 -5.94 -0.11
CA SER A 56 -15.95 -6.04 -0.65
C SER A 56 -16.98 -5.22 0.12
N LEU A 57 -16.83 -5.09 1.44
CA LEU A 57 -17.75 -4.29 2.24
C LEU A 57 -17.62 -2.79 1.91
N ALA A 58 -16.39 -2.31 1.76
CA ALA A 58 -16.16 -0.92 1.38
C ALA A 58 -16.76 -0.62 0.00
N LYS A 59 -16.61 -1.54 -0.94
CA LYS A 59 -17.19 -1.41 -2.27
C LYS A 59 -18.72 -1.37 -2.22
N ALA A 60 -19.32 -2.29 -1.46
CA ALA A 60 -20.76 -2.45 -1.41
C ALA A 60 -21.45 -1.32 -0.66
N GLU A 61 -20.91 -0.91 0.49
CA GLU A 61 -21.59 0.08 1.33
C GLU A 61 -21.16 1.52 1.06
N LEU A 62 -19.90 1.75 0.69
CA LEU A 62 -19.38 3.10 0.48
C LEU A 62 -19.26 3.46 -1.00
N GLY A 63 -19.44 2.50 -1.90
CA GLY A 63 -19.17 2.73 -3.31
C GLY A 63 -17.70 3.03 -3.59
N TRP A 64 -16.83 2.65 -2.66
CA TRP A 64 -15.39 2.92 -2.77
C TRP A 64 -14.71 1.92 -3.67
N LYS A 65 -13.72 2.40 -4.39
CA LYS A 65 -12.82 1.53 -5.17
C LYS A 65 -11.41 2.10 -5.12
N PRO A 66 -10.38 1.23 -5.25
CA PRO A 66 -9.01 1.73 -5.28
C PRO A 66 -8.79 2.66 -6.48
N ALA A 67 -8.14 3.78 -6.24
CA ALA A 67 -7.77 4.72 -7.29
C ALA A 67 -6.42 4.40 -7.93
N MET A 68 -5.64 3.52 -7.30
CA MET A 68 -4.29 3.17 -7.72
C MET A 68 -4.11 1.66 -7.63
N ASN A 69 -3.20 1.12 -8.47
CA ASN A 69 -2.76 -0.25 -8.28
C ASN A 69 -1.73 -0.34 -7.15
N ALA A 70 -1.42 -1.57 -6.73
CA ALA A 70 -0.51 -1.80 -5.61
C ALA A 70 0.88 -1.24 -5.87
N ARG A 71 1.39 -1.35 -7.10
CA ARG A 71 2.69 -0.82 -7.48
C ARG A 71 2.75 0.69 -7.32
N GLU A 72 1.77 1.39 -7.86
CA GLU A 72 1.71 2.85 -7.80
C GLU A 72 1.57 3.35 -6.36
N ALA A 73 0.72 2.70 -5.57
CA ALA A 73 0.54 3.04 -4.17
C ALA A 73 1.85 2.85 -3.38
N LEU A 74 2.58 1.78 -3.66
CA LEU A 74 3.85 1.52 -3.01
C LEU A 74 4.90 2.55 -3.42
N GLU A 75 4.96 2.92 -4.71
CA GLU A 75 5.87 3.95 -5.20
C GLU A 75 5.67 5.28 -4.48
N LEU A 76 4.42 5.73 -4.36
CA LEU A 76 4.11 6.99 -3.68
C LEU A 76 4.42 6.92 -2.19
N THR A 77 4.13 5.79 -1.56
CA THR A 77 4.40 5.59 -0.14
C THR A 77 5.90 5.65 0.15
N LEU A 78 6.69 4.93 -0.64
CA LEU A 78 8.14 4.91 -0.45
C LEU A 78 8.78 6.25 -0.78
N GLN A 79 8.28 6.94 -1.80
CA GLN A 79 8.73 8.28 -2.12
C GLN A 79 8.54 9.22 -0.93
N TRP A 80 7.39 9.10 -0.25
CA TRP A 80 7.10 9.92 0.93
C TRP A 80 8.10 9.63 2.06
N TYR A 81 8.31 8.36 2.39
CA TYR A 81 9.25 7.98 3.44
C TYR A 81 10.68 8.35 3.11
N LYS A 82 11.10 8.14 1.87
CA LYS A 82 12.44 8.50 1.43
C LYS A 82 12.68 10.01 1.57
N THR A 83 11.71 10.81 1.15
CA THR A 83 11.77 12.27 1.31
C THR A 83 11.78 12.67 2.77
N TYR A 84 10.98 12.01 3.61
CA TYR A 84 10.96 12.28 5.04
C TYR A 84 12.33 12.12 5.66
N TYR A 85 13.07 11.09 5.28
CA TYR A 85 14.40 10.86 5.83
C TYR A 85 15.49 11.74 5.21
N GLN A 86 15.33 12.18 3.98
CA GLN A 86 16.33 12.96 3.26
C GLN A 86 16.11 14.46 3.32
N ASP A 87 14.87 14.90 3.30
CA ASP A 87 14.51 16.32 3.26
C ASP A 87 13.17 16.56 3.94
N LYS A 88 13.21 16.67 5.27
CA LYS A 88 12.00 16.90 6.08
C LYS A 88 11.33 18.23 5.75
N GLY A 89 12.09 19.21 5.28
CA GLY A 89 11.54 20.52 4.94
C GLY A 89 10.60 20.49 3.74
N PHE A 90 10.74 19.48 2.88
CA PHE A 90 9.91 19.33 1.69
C PHE A 90 8.68 18.43 1.91
N ILE A 91 8.61 17.74 3.06
CA ILE A 91 7.60 16.69 3.23
C ILE A 91 6.16 17.22 3.21
N SER A 92 5.94 18.41 3.70
CA SER A 92 4.61 19.03 3.68
C SER A 92 4.13 19.29 2.25
N ASP A 93 5.03 19.83 1.42
CA ASP A 93 4.73 20.09 0.01
C ASP A 93 4.51 18.79 -0.75
N LEU A 94 5.33 17.78 -0.50
CA LEU A 94 5.17 16.47 -1.14
C LEU A 94 3.85 15.82 -0.75
N THR A 95 3.47 15.92 0.52
CA THR A 95 2.20 15.38 1.00
C THR A 95 1.04 16.02 0.25
N GLU A 96 1.06 17.34 0.11
CA GLU A 96 0.03 18.07 -0.62
C GLU A 96 0.00 17.66 -2.10
N GLN A 97 1.16 17.54 -2.73
CA GLN A 97 1.25 17.09 -4.12
C GLN A 97 0.66 15.69 -4.30
N GLN A 98 0.93 14.79 -3.38
CA GLN A 98 0.40 13.42 -3.45
C GLN A 98 -1.12 13.39 -3.26
N ILE A 99 -1.65 14.23 -2.38
CA ILE A 99 -3.09 14.34 -2.20
C ILE A 99 -3.75 14.85 -3.48
N GLN A 100 -3.20 15.89 -4.08
CA GLN A 100 -3.71 16.42 -5.34
C GLN A 100 -3.65 15.40 -6.46
N TYR A 101 -2.56 14.66 -6.55
CA TYR A 101 -2.41 13.61 -7.53
C TYR A 101 -3.48 12.52 -7.35
N PHE A 102 -3.71 12.10 -6.12
CA PHE A 102 -4.73 11.09 -5.82
C PHE A 102 -6.11 11.54 -6.29
N PHE A 103 -6.48 12.78 -5.98
CA PHE A 103 -7.79 13.30 -6.35
C PHE A 103 -7.92 13.69 -7.83
N SER A 104 -6.82 13.69 -8.57
CA SER A 104 -6.85 13.93 -10.02
C SER A 104 -7.21 12.68 -10.83
N LYS A 105 -7.26 11.54 -10.17
CA LYS A 105 -7.51 10.24 -10.83
C LYS A 105 -9.00 9.96 -11.01
#